data_482b59b986a82cae68e6e021784f4b8e
#
_entry.id   482b59b986a82cae68e6e021784f4b8e
#
_cell.length_a   1.000
_cell.length_b   1.000
_cell.length_c   1.000
_cell.angle_alpha   90.00
_cell.angle_beta   90.00
_cell.angle_gamma   90.00
#
_symmetry.space_group_name_H-M   'P 1'
#
loop_
_entity.id
_entity.type
_entity.pdbx_description
1 polymer ?
#
loop_
_entity_poly.entity_id
_entity_poly.type
_entity_poly.pdbx_seq_one_letter_code
_entity_poly.pdbx_strand_id
1 'polypeptide(L)'
;MLVMLSCHKKIEFPALPPTKAVLLFPVKDEACIYGKFISSTQNSMNFMWEKAGYTESYDLIIKNLITKEIKTISVSDNSIDVILNNSTPYAWSVVSKSSKSDVKSESETWKFYNSGPGASNYIPYPAEAITPKMGETITAVNNLISLDWEALDLDNDITSYNLYFDTNPNPGLYRENYSTSSAADITVKSNTTYYWKIVTIDLMGNSSESVVYKFVVR
;
A
#
# COMPACT_ATOMS: atom_id res chain seq x y z
N MET A 1 47.51 -49.25 -52.01
CA MET A 1 47.17 -48.95 -50.60
C MET A 1 45.87 -48.13 -50.60
N LEU A 2 44.74 -48.79 -50.41
CA LEU A 2 43.42 -48.18 -50.54
C LEU A 2 42.97 -47.77 -49.15
N VAL A 3 42.91 -46.46 -48.89
CA VAL A 3 42.42 -45.92 -47.61
C VAL A 3 40.92 -45.79 -47.68
N MET A 4 40.20 -46.72 -47.00
CA MET A 4 38.76 -46.63 -46.83
C MET A 4 38.46 -45.54 -45.79
N LEU A 5 38.00 -44.35 -46.26
CA LEU A 5 37.38 -43.37 -45.38
C LEU A 5 36.03 -43.87 -44.93
N SER A 6 35.93 -44.35 -43.71
CA SER A 6 34.66 -44.67 -43.06
C SER A 6 33.96 -43.38 -42.61
N CYS A 7 32.93 -42.96 -43.33
CA CYS A 7 32.07 -41.85 -42.97
C CYS A 7 31.10 -42.32 -41.87
N HIS A 8 31.43 -42.08 -40.60
CA HIS A 8 30.50 -42.34 -39.49
C HIS A 8 29.46 -41.23 -39.50
N LYS A 9 28.28 -41.55 -40.00
CA LYS A 9 27.10 -40.69 -39.88
C LYS A 9 26.71 -40.59 -38.41
N LYS A 10 26.91 -39.45 -37.77
CA LYS A 10 26.50 -39.20 -36.39
C LYS A 10 24.97 -39.33 -36.34
N ILE A 11 24.46 -40.33 -35.65
CA ILE A 11 23.02 -40.46 -35.40
C ILE A 11 22.67 -39.40 -34.37
N GLU A 12 22.09 -38.28 -34.77
CA GLU A 12 21.53 -37.29 -33.85
C GLU A 12 20.12 -37.74 -33.46
N PHE A 13 19.97 -38.07 -32.17
CA PHE A 13 18.65 -38.33 -31.64
C PHE A 13 17.89 -36.99 -31.50
N PRO A 14 16.59 -36.95 -31.81
CA PRO A 14 15.80 -35.76 -31.64
C PRO A 14 15.83 -35.33 -30.18
N ALA A 15 16.01 -34.03 -29.94
CA ALA A 15 15.99 -33.48 -28.59
C ALA A 15 14.65 -33.75 -27.93
N LEU A 16 14.68 -34.13 -26.66
CA LEU A 16 13.45 -34.33 -25.90
C LEU A 16 12.76 -32.98 -25.65
N PRO A 17 11.43 -32.92 -25.78
CA PRO A 17 10.69 -31.68 -25.52
C PRO A 17 10.74 -31.31 -24.05
N PRO A 18 10.59 -30.02 -23.71
CA PRO A 18 10.47 -29.54 -22.34
C PRO A 18 9.34 -30.28 -21.60
N THR A 19 9.53 -30.54 -20.31
CA THR A 19 8.45 -31.02 -19.45
C THR A 19 7.64 -29.85 -18.92
N LYS A 20 6.45 -30.11 -18.37
CA LYS A 20 5.64 -29.08 -17.69
C LYS A 20 6.31 -28.66 -16.40
N ALA A 21 6.32 -27.35 -16.12
CA ALA A 21 6.71 -26.83 -14.82
C ALA A 21 5.65 -27.20 -13.77
N VAL A 22 6.10 -27.49 -12.54
CA VAL A 22 5.23 -27.65 -11.37
C VAL A 22 5.22 -26.34 -10.62
N LEU A 23 4.07 -25.71 -10.49
CA LEU A 23 3.92 -24.43 -9.82
C LEU A 23 4.09 -24.59 -8.31
N LEU A 24 4.70 -23.61 -7.64
CA LEU A 24 4.96 -23.62 -6.20
C LEU A 24 4.31 -22.41 -5.50
N PHE A 25 4.55 -21.22 -5.99
CA PHE A 25 4.04 -19.99 -5.38
C PHE A 25 3.82 -18.89 -6.44
N PRO A 26 2.73 -18.09 -6.35
CA PRO A 26 1.64 -18.11 -5.35
C PRO A 26 0.83 -19.40 -5.37
N VAL A 27 0.38 -19.86 -4.18
CA VAL A 27 -0.33 -21.15 -4.03
C VAL A 27 -1.71 -21.11 -4.70
N LYS A 28 -2.16 -22.26 -5.20
CA LYS A 28 -3.44 -22.42 -5.89
C LYS A 28 -4.61 -22.04 -4.99
N ASP A 29 -5.48 -21.16 -5.51
CA ASP A 29 -6.75 -20.72 -4.90
C ASP A 29 -6.59 -20.06 -3.51
N GLU A 30 -5.40 -19.56 -3.19
CA GLU A 30 -5.16 -18.87 -1.93
C GLU A 30 -5.77 -17.47 -1.94
N ALA A 31 -6.56 -17.19 -0.90
CA ALA A 31 -7.43 -16.00 -0.84
C ALA A 31 -6.74 -14.73 -0.31
N CYS A 32 -5.58 -14.85 0.34
CA CYS A 32 -4.93 -13.72 1.03
C CYS A 32 -3.41 -13.81 0.95
N ILE A 33 -2.86 -13.72 -0.28
CA ILE A 33 -1.41 -13.61 -0.44
C ILE A 33 -1.03 -12.13 -0.45
N TYR A 34 -0.09 -11.77 0.41
CA TYR A 34 0.50 -10.44 0.47
C TYR A 34 1.95 -10.48 0.01
N GLY A 35 2.25 -9.77 -1.07
CA GLY A 35 3.62 -9.61 -1.57
C GLY A 35 4.40 -8.55 -0.78
N LYS A 36 5.66 -8.32 -1.16
CA LYS A 36 6.48 -7.25 -0.58
C LYS A 36 5.89 -5.89 -0.93
N PHE A 37 5.65 -5.03 0.07
CA PHE A 37 5.10 -3.68 -0.10
C PHE A 37 5.93 -2.83 -1.08
N ILE A 38 5.27 -2.20 -2.03
CA ILE A 38 5.84 -1.21 -2.95
C ILE A 38 5.14 0.13 -2.77
N SER A 39 3.80 0.14 -2.74
CA SER A 39 2.96 1.33 -2.54
C SER A 39 1.59 0.95 -1.99
N SER A 40 0.75 1.93 -1.68
CA SER A 40 -0.64 1.70 -1.26
C SER A 40 -1.47 0.90 -2.28
N THR A 41 -1.10 0.92 -3.55
CA THR A 41 -1.82 0.27 -4.65
C THR A 41 -1.10 -0.93 -5.27
N GLN A 42 0.17 -1.17 -4.93
CA GLN A 42 1.00 -2.20 -5.56
C GLN A 42 1.91 -2.91 -4.56
N ASN A 43 2.13 -4.19 -4.81
CA ASN A 43 3.15 -4.99 -4.14
C ASN A 43 3.98 -5.80 -5.14
N SER A 44 5.13 -6.32 -4.72
CA SER A 44 5.95 -7.24 -5.48
C SER A 44 5.64 -8.67 -5.06
N MET A 45 5.11 -9.47 -5.99
CA MET A 45 4.77 -10.88 -5.80
C MET A 45 5.88 -11.74 -6.37
N ASN A 46 6.41 -12.66 -5.57
CA ASN A 46 7.35 -13.67 -6.06
C ASN A 46 6.59 -14.81 -6.72
N PHE A 47 6.98 -15.20 -7.94
CA PHE A 47 6.48 -16.39 -8.64
C PHE A 47 7.57 -17.45 -8.63
N MET A 48 7.23 -18.67 -8.26
CA MET A 48 8.17 -19.79 -8.18
C MET A 48 7.55 -21.08 -8.75
N TRP A 49 8.38 -21.88 -9.40
CA TRP A 49 8.04 -23.22 -9.90
C TRP A 49 9.25 -24.14 -9.84
N GLU A 50 9.04 -25.44 -9.94
CA GLU A 50 10.14 -26.41 -10.05
C GLU A 50 10.78 -26.32 -11.45
N LYS A 51 12.08 -26.53 -11.52
CA LYS A 51 12.78 -26.63 -12.80
C LYS A 51 12.24 -27.78 -13.62
N ALA A 52 11.74 -27.47 -14.81
CA ALA A 52 11.24 -28.48 -15.74
C ALA A 52 12.40 -29.14 -16.52
N GLY A 53 12.24 -30.42 -16.80
CA GLY A 53 13.25 -31.16 -17.57
C GLY A 53 13.34 -30.66 -19.02
N TYR A 54 14.53 -30.70 -19.59
CA TYR A 54 14.81 -30.34 -21.01
C TYR A 54 14.42 -28.88 -21.33
N THR A 55 14.40 -27.98 -20.33
CA THR A 55 13.95 -26.61 -20.44
C THR A 55 15.12 -25.66 -20.29
N GLU A 56 15.19 -24.65 -21.16
CA GLU A 56 16.22 -23.58 -21.13
C GLU A 56 15.66 -22.24 -20.68
N SER A 57 14.36 -22.03 -20.89
CA SER A 57 13.69 -20.78 -20.50
C SER A 57 12.19 -21.01 -20.29
N TYR A 58 11.57 -20.04 -19.64
CA TYR A 58 10.15 -20.05 -19.31
C TYR A 58 9.50 -18.75 -19.76
N ASP A 59 8.20 -18.83 -20.14
CA ASP A 59 7.32 -17.67 -20.19
C ASP A 59 6.36 -17.76 -19.02
N LEU A 60 6.49 -16.84 -18.06
CA LEU A 60 5.50 -16.61 -17.01
C LEU A 60 4.34 -15.82 -17.60
N ILE A 61 3.14 -16.37 -17.56
CA ILE A 61 1.91 -15.74 -18.04
C ILE A 61 1.07 -15.37 -16.82
N ILE A 62 0.73 -14.08 -16.68
CA ILE A 62 -0.10 -13.57 -15.58
C ILE A 62 -1.30 -12.85 -16.20
N LYS A 63 -2.51 -13.23 -15.79
CA LYS A 63 -3.77 -12.62 -16.22
C LYS A 63 -4.45 -11.94 -15.06
N ASN A 64 -4.71 -10.65 -15.18
CA ASN A 64 -5.63 -9.94 -14.29
C ASN A 64 -7.07 -10.39 -14.56
N LEU A 65 -7.76 -10.92 -13.56
CA LEU A 65 -9.10 -11.48 -13.74
C LEU A 65 -10.21 -10.42 -13.77
N ILE A 66 -9.90 -9.17 -13.38
CA ILE A 66 -10.81 -8.02 -13.49
C ILE A 66 -10.70 -7.40 -14.90
N THR A 67 -9.50 -6.90 -15.24
CA THR A 67 -9.27 -6.16 -16.50
C THR A 67 -9.11 -7.08 -17.71
N LYS A 68 -8.85 -8.39 -17.50
CA LYS A 68 -8.53 -9.39 -18.52
C LYS A 68 -7.18 -9.20 -19.21
N GLU A 69 -6.40 -8.22 -18.78
CA GLU A 69 -5.05 -7.97 -19.28
C GLU A 69 -4.14 -9.16 -19.01
N ILE A 70 -3.31 -9.52 -20.00
CA ILE A 70 -2.33 -10.60 -19.90
C ILE A 70 -0.93 -10.00 -20.02
N LYS A 71 -0.09 -10.33 -19.04
CA LYS A 71 1.35 -10.00 -19.03
C LYS A 71 2.15 -11.28 -19.22
N THR A 72 3.06 -11.29 -20.19
CA THR A 72 3.98 -12.41 -20.42
C THR A 72 5.41 -11.94 -20.16
N ILE A 73 6.15 -12.69 -19.35
CA ILE A 73 7.53 -12.37 -18.97
C ILE A 73 8.40 -13.59 -19.24
N SER A 74 9.41 -13.42 -20.11
CA SER A 74 10.38 -14.48 -20.39
C SER A 74 11.53 -14.45 -19.40
N VAL A 75 11.87 -15.58 -18.79
CA VAL A 75 12.93 -15.76 -17.81
C VAL A 75 13.70 -17.06 -18.04
N SER A 76 14.97 -17.12 -17.63
CA SER A 76 15.79 -18.34 -17.62
C SER A 76 15.73 -19.08 -16.29
N ASP A 77 15.43 -18.37 -15.21
CA ASP A 77 15.31 -18.92 -13.88
C ASP A 77 13.90 -19.46 -13.59
N ASN A 78 13.77 -20.21 -12.52
CA ASN A 78 12.52 -20.80 -12.07
C ASN A 78 11.80 -19.96 -11.00
N SER A 79 12.16 -18.68 -10.90
CA SER A 79 11.50 -17.69 -10.05
C SER A 79 11.70 -16.27 -10.56
N ILE A 80 10.74 -15.38 -10.24
CA ILE A 80 10.79 -13.95 -10.57
C ILE A 80 9.85 -13.16 -9.68
N ASP A 81 10.28 -11.95 -9.30
CA ASP A 81 9.45 -10.98 -8.63
C ASP A 81 8.71 -10.09 -9.66
N VAL A 82 7.40 -9.93 -9.50
CA VAL A 82 6.59 -9.12 -10.41
C VAL A 82 5.73 -8.14 -9.63
N ILE A 83 5.78 -6.86 -10.01
CA ILE A 83 4.92 -5.82 -9.43
C ILE A 83 3.51 -6.00 -9.98
N LEU A 84 2.54 -6.13 -9.05
CA LEU A 84 1.12 -6.34 -9.31
C LEU A 84 0.27 -5.36 -8.51
N ASN A 85 -0.93 -5.08 -9.01
CA ASN A 85 -1.90 -4.28 -8.28
C ASN A 85 -2.46 -5.05 -7.08
N ASN A 86 -2.63 -4.36 -5.97
CA ASN A 86 -3.28 -4.88 -4.77
C ASN A 86 -4.78 -5.11 -5.00
N SER A 87 -5.43 -5.82 -4.08
CA SER A 87 -6.87 -6.10 -4.07
C SER A 87 -7.39 -6.63 -5.40
N THR A 88 -6.58 -7.47 -6.06
CA THR A 88 -6.82 -7.93 -7.42
C THR A 88 -6.64 -9.45 -7.53
N PRO A 89 -7.62 -10.18 -8.09
CA PRO A 89 -7.47 -11.58 -8.41
C PRO A 89 -6.67 -11.77 -9.69
N TYR A 90 -5.74 -12.72 -9.67
CA TYR A 90 -4.91 -13.10 -10.81
C TYR A 90 -5.01 -14.59 -11.11
N ALA A 91 -4.77 -14.96 -12.37
CA ALA A 91 -4.46 -16.32 -12.80
C ALA A 91 -3.06 -16.33 -13.39
N TRP A 92 -2.32 -17.43 -13.21
CA TRP A 92 -0.98 -17.55 -13.75
C TRP A 92 -0.64 -18.97 -14.18
N SER A 93 0.23 -19.09 -15.19
CA SER A 93 0.82 -20.33 -15.67
C SER A 93 2.23 -20.09 -16.18
N VAL A 94 2.95 -21.18 -16.41
CA VAL A 94 4.33 -21.15 -16.91
C VAL A 94 4.42 -22.04 -18.16
N VAL A 95 5.01 -21.50 -19.23
CA VAL A 95 5.32 -22.24 -20.45
C VAL A 95 6.82 -22.53 -20.48
N SER A 96 7.19 -23.80 -20.43
CA SER A 96 8.57 -24.29 -20.57
C SER A 96 9.00 -24.34 -22.04
N LYS A 97 10.20 -23.82 -22.34
CA LYS A 97 10.76 -23.69 -23.70
C LYS A 97 12.20 -24.20 -23.78
N SER A 98 12.56 -24.71 -24.95
CA SER A 98 13.95 -25.06 -25.29
C SER A 98 14.25 -24.67 -26.75
N SER A 99 15.47 -24.18 -26.98
CA SER A 99 15.96 -23.92 -28.36
C SER A 99 16.14 -25.18 -29.20
N LYS A 100 16.13 -26.32 -28.54
CA LYS A 100 16.35 -27.65 -29.20
C LYS A 100 15.04 -28.35 -29.59
N SER A 101 13.89 -27.74 -29.30
CA SER A 101 12.56 -28.32 -29.58
C SER A 101 11.55 -27.21 -29.87
N ASP A 102 10.78 -27.37 -30.92
CA ASP A 102 9.65 -26.50 -31.27
C ASP A 102 8.44 -26.75 -30.36
N VAL A 103 8.43 -27.85 -29.61
CA VAL A 103 7.37 -28.22 -28.68
C VAL A 103 7.57 -27.41 -27.40
N LYS A 104 6.48 -26.78 -26.93
CA LYS A 104 6.41 -26.06 -25.63
C LYS A 104 5.50 -26.84 -24.70
N SER A 105 5.73 -26.74 -23.40
CA SER A 105 4.90 -27.41 -22.39
C SER A 105 4.37 -26.42 -21.39
N GLU A 106 3.05 -26.32 -21.27
CA GLU A 106 2.38 -25.42 -20.34
C GLU A 106 1.99 -26.12 -19.04
N SER A 107 2.22 -25.47 -17.91
CA SER A 107 1.82 -25.91 -16.57
C SER A 107 0.28 -25.92 -16.42
N GLU A 108 -0.20 -26.31 -15.25
CA GLU A 108 -1.55 -25.94 -14.81
C GLU A 108 -1.68 -24.41 -14.74
N THR A 109 -2.91 -23.90 -14.76
CA THR A 109 -3.22 -22.50 -14.44
C THR A 109 -3.72 -22.42 -13.00
N TRP A 110 -3.01 -21.67 -12.16
CA TRP A 110 -3.41 -21.41 -10.79
C TRP A 110 -4.00 -20.01 -10.65
N LYS A 111 -4.83 -19.81 -9.62
CA LYS A 111 -5.41 -18.52 -9.28
C LYS A 111 -5.02 -18.15 -7.86
N PHE A 112 -4.93 -16.85 -7.60
CA PHE A 112 -4.73 -16.31 -6.25
C PHE A 112 -5.33 -14.91 -6.16
N TYR A 113 -5.59 -14.46 -4.95
CA TYR A 113 -5.99 -13.08 -4.69
C TYR A 113 -4.79 -12.33 -4.09
N ASN A 114 -4.27 -11.33 -4.83
CA ASN A 114 -3.23 -10.44 -4.34
C ASN A 114 -3.85 -9.43 -3.39
N SER A 115 -3.83 -9.73 -2.07
CA SER A 115 -4.34 -8.82 -1.06
C SER A 115 -3.46 -7.56 -0.98
N GLY A 116 -4.08 -6.43 -0.74
CA GLY A 116 -3.38 -5.22 -0.34
C GLY A 116 -2.94 -5.29 1.13
N PRO A 117 -2.18 -4.30 1.61
CA PRO A 117 -2.12 -4.06 3.03
C PRO A 117 -3.56 -4.01 3.50
N GLY A 118 -3.89 -4.72 4.57
CA GLY A 118 -5.19 -4.55 5.20
C GLY A 118 -5.36 -3.04 5.36
N ALA A 119 -6.47 -2.49 4.92
CA ALA A 119 -6.79 -1.10 5.18
C ALA A 119 -6.99 -0.99 6.70
N SER A 120 -5.90 -0.87 7.45
CA SER A 120 -5.95 -0.40 8.81
C SER A 120 -6.13 1.11 8.70
N ASN A 121 -7.40 1.51 8.77
CA ASN A 121 -7.75 2.90 8.86
C ASN A 121 -7.82 3.22 10.36
N TYR A 122 -6.83 3.94 10.83
CA TYR A 122 -6.75 4.34 12.23
C TYR A 122 -7.51 5.66 12.44
N ILE A 123 -8.21 5.74 13.55
CA ILE A 123 -8.82 7.00 13.99
C ILE A 123 -7.69 7.89 14.51
N PRO A 124 -7.65 9.18 14.15
CA PRO A 124 -6.66 10.10 14.68
C PRO A 124 -6.60 10.11 16.21
N TYR A 125 -5.42 10.28 16.78
CA TYR A 125 -5.31 10.56 18.21
C TYR A 125 -5.96 11.91 18.54
N PRO A 126 -6.59 12.07 19.73
CA PRO A 126 -7.05 13.37 20.20
C PRO A 126 -5.92 14.40 20.18
N ALA A 127 -6.19 15.58 19.62
CA ALA A 127 -5.21 16.64 19.51
C ALA A 127 -4.77 17.15 20.89
N GLU A 128 -3.50 17.54 21.02
CA GLU A 128 -2.94 18.14 22.22
C GLU A 128 -2.65 19.64 22.01
N ALA A 129 -2.99 20.47 23.01
CA ALA A 129 -2.73 21.90 22.95
C ALA A 129 -1.24 22.21 23.08
N ILE A 130 -0.70 22.97 22.14
CA ILE A 130 0.63 23.57 22.23
C ILE A 130 0.52 24.90 22.96
N THR A 131 -0.38 25.78 22.51
CA THR A 131 -0.68 27.08 23.15
C THR A 131 -2.09 27.57 22.79
N PRO A 132 -2.86 28.14 23.72
CA PRO A 132 -2.65 28.14 25.18
C PRO A 132 -2.87 26.75 25.78
N LYS A 133 -2.04 26.35 26.74
CA LYS A 133 -2.19 25.09 27.48
C LYS A 133 -3.27 25.18 28.54
N MET A 134 -3.65 24.03 29.08
CA MET A 134 -4.62 23.93 30.16
C MET A 134 -4.20 24.81 31.35
N GLY A 135 -5.08 25.75 31.73
CA GLY A 135 -4.88 26.66 32.88
C GLY A 135 -3.91 27.81 32.60
N GLU A 136 -3.41 28.00 31.42
CA GLU A 136 -2.48 29.07 31.06
C GLU A 136 -3.12 30.46 31.17
N THR A 137 -2.29 31.44 31.46
CA THR A 137 -2.68 32.87 31.41
C THR A 137 -1.84 33.55 30.32
N ILE A 138 -2.49 34.09 29.31
CA ILE A 138 -1.85 34.70 28.15
C ILE A 138 -2.20 36.20 28.06
N THR A 139 -1.40 36.95 27.31
CA THR A 139 -1.68 38.36 26.99
C THR A 139 -2.04 38.45 25.51
N ALA A 140 -3.18 39.05 25.20
CA ALA A 140 -3.59 39.28 23.81
C ALA A 140 -2.85 40.51 23.23
N VAL A 141 -2.45 40.42 21.96
CA VAL A 141 -1.90 41.57 21.22
C VAL A 141 -3.01 42.16 20.35
N ASN A 142 -3.36 43.39 20.58
CA ASN A 142 -4.48 44.05 19.88
C ASN A 142 -5.82 43.32 20.01
N ASN A 143 -6.06 42.68 21.15
CA ASN A 143 -7.21 41.78 21.39
C ASN A 143 -7.25 40.52 20.50
N LEU A 144 -6.11 40.11 19.95
CA LEU A 144 -5.96 38.93 19.13
C LEU A 144 -5.03 37.90 19.77
N ILE A 145 -5.34 36.63 19.59
CA ILE A 145 -4.52 35.49 20.00
C ILE A 145 -4.40 34.47 18.87
N SER A 146 -3.46 33.55 19.02
CA SER A 146 -3.39 32.31 18.23
C SER A 146 -3.63 31.10 19.12
N LEU A 147 -4.21 30.06 18.55
CA LEU A 147 -4.34 28.72 19.12
C LEU A 147 -3.53 27.77 18.26
N ASP A 148 -2.64 27.00 18.89
CA ASP A 148 -1.83 26.00 18.20
C ASP A 148 -2.00 24.65 18.89
N TRP A 149 -2.05 23.59 18.11
CA TRP A 149 -2.20 22.21 18.58
C TRP A 149 -1.35 21.25 17.77
N GLU A 150 -1.17 20.06 18.29
CA GLU A 150 -0.54 18.93 17.60
C GLU A 150 -1.53 17.78 17.54
N ALA A 151 -1.59 17.09 16.39
CA ALA A 151 -2.39 15.88 16.21
C ALA A 151 -1.55 14.84 15.47
N LEU A 152 -1.75 13.59 15.83
CA LEU A 152 -1.06 12.44 15.25
C LEU A 152 -2.08 11.45 14.70
N ASP A 153 -1.69 10.77 13.63
CA ASP A 153 -2.41 9.65 13.05
C ASP A 153 -1.40 8.59 12.61
N LEU A 154 -1.73 7.30 12.77
CA LEU A 154 -0.83 6.20 12.43
C LEU A 154 -0.66 5.98 10.92
N ASP A 155 -1.67 6.31 10.14
CA ASP A 155 -1.64 6.25 8.66
C ASP A 155 -1.36 7.61 8.00
N ASN A 156 -1.20 8.66 8.81
CA ASN A 156 -0.82 10.01 8.38
C ASN A 156 -1.77 10.61 7.33
N ASP A 157 -3.06 10.39 7.50
CA ASP A 157 -4.07 10.84 6.56
C ASP A 157 -5.04 11.90 7.12
N ILE A 158 -4.64 12.65 8.17
CA ILE A 158 -5.40 13.79 8.70
C ILE A 158 -5.67 14.79 7.57
N THR A 159 -6.93 15.15 7.37
CA THR A 159 -7.36 16.09 6.32
C THR A 159 -7.73 17.47 6.85
N SER A 160 -8.31 17.54 8.06
CA SER A 160 -8.80 18.80 8.61
C SER A 160 -9.04 18.77 10.11
N TYR A 161 -9.28 19.97 10.64
CA TYR A 161 -9.61 20.19 12.04
C TYR A 161 -10.82 21.11 12.17
N ASN A 162 -11.70 20.81 13.14
CA ASN A 162 -12.76 21.71 13.55
C ASN A 162 -12.42 22.30 14.91
N LEU A 163 -12.38 23.62 14.99
CA LEU A 163 -12.11 24.37 16.21
C LEU A 163 -13.43 24.75 16.91
N TYR A 164 -13.54 24.41 18.17
CA TYR A 164 -14.59 24.87 19.07
C TYR A 164 -13.97 25.86 20.05
N PHE A 165 -14.57 27.06 20.21
CA PHE A 165 -14.00 28.10 21.02
C PHE A 165 -15.10 29.02 21.56
N ASP A 166 -15.14 29.23 22.90
CA ASP A 166 -16.16 30.07 23.56
C ASP A 166 -15.68 30.49 24.97
N THR A 167 -16.44 31.36 25.62
CA THR A 167 -16.37 31.62 27.06
C THR A 167 -17.20 30.59 27.87
N ASN A 168 -17.97 29.77 27.25
CA ASN A 168 -18.73 28.66 27.87
C ASN A 168 -17.82 27.43 28.07
N PRO A 169 -17.86 26.74 29.24
CA PRO A 169 -17.13 25.52 29.47
C PRO A 169 -17.44 24.38 28.48
N ASN A 170 -18.60 24.43 27.80
CA ASN A 170 -18.93 23.59 26.64
C ASN A 170 -18.88 24.47 25.39
N PRO A 171 -17.69 24.63 24.76
CA PRO A 171 -17.51 25.61 23.69
C PRO A 171 -18.28 25.19 22.44
N GLY A 172 -18.93 26.18 21.79
CA GLY A 172 -19.57 26.02 20.50
C GLY A 172 -18.58 25.94 19.36
N LEU A 173 -19.04 25.46 18.20
CA LEU A 173 -18.25 25.43 16.97
C LEU A 173 -17.88 26.85 16.56
N TYR A 174 -16.58 27.12 16.46
CA TYR A 174 -16.03 28.40 16.01
C TYR A 174 -15.79 28.42 14.50
N ARG A 175 -15.11 27.39 13.99
CA ARG A 175 -14.83 27.24 12.58
C ARG A 175 -14.48 25.79 12.23
N GLU A 176 -14.93 25.35 11.03
CA GLU A 176 -14.62 24.03 10.46
C GLU A 176 -13.49 24.09 9.45
N ASN A 177 -12.94 22.91 9.17
CA ASN A 177 -12.05 22.64 8.04
C ASN A 177 -10.76 23.48 8.02
N TYR A 178 -10.12 23.66 9.18
CA TYR A 178 -8.74 24.13 9.20
C TYR A 178 -7.83 23.06 8.55
N SER A 179 -7.00 23.47 7.60
CA SER A 179 -6.01 22.61 6.94
C SER A 179 -4.66 22.59 7.65
N THR A 180 -4.49 23.42 8.69
CA THR A 180 -3.29 23.56 9.51
C THR A 180 -3.63 23.36 10.97
N SER A 181 -2.67 22.93 11.76
CA SER A 181 -2.80 22.73 13.21
C SER A 181 -2.67 24.04 14.00
N SER A 182 -3.18 25.15 13.45
CA SER A 182 -3.17 26.47 14.08
C SER A 182 -4.34 27.32 13.62
N ALA A 183 -4.77 28.24 14.50
CA ALA A 183 -5.76 29.26 14.20
C ALA A 183 -5.26 30.63 14.74
N ALA A 184 -5.01 31.56 13.83
CA ALA A 184 -4.56 32.88 14.13
C ALA A 184 -5.72 33.92 14.20
N ASP A 185 -5.44 35.09 14.73
CA ASP A 185 -6.33 36.25 14.72
C ASP A 185 -7.69 36.04 15.40
N ILE A 186 -7.71 35.17 16.43
CA ILE A 186 -8.92 34.95 17.22
C ILE A 186 -9.13 36.16 18.17
N THR A 187 -10.26 36.83 18.02
CA THR A 187 -10.62 37.98 18.83
C THR A 187 -11.02 37.56 20.25
N VAL A 188 -10.41 38.19 21.25
CA VAL A 188 -10.65 37.93 22.67
C VAL A 188 -10.78 39.22 23.46
N LYS A 189 -11.28 39.11 24.71
CA LYS A 189 -11.37 40.21 25.67
C LYS A 189 -10.45 39.98 26.85
N SER A 190 -9.79 41.00 27.34
CA SER A 190 -8.99 40.94 28.57
C SER A 190 -9.86 40.56 29.78
N ASN A 191 -9.22 39.99 30.79
CA ASN A 191 -9.84 39.50 32.03
C ASN A 191 -10.99 38.50 31.79
N THR A 192 -10.85 37.69 30.74
CA THR A 192 -11.88 36.71 30.32
C THR A 192 -11.29 35.31 30.26
N THR A 193 -12.07 34.33 30.73
CA THR A 193 -11.74 32.92 30.61
C THR A 193 -12.34 32.38 29.34
N TYR A 194 -11.55 31.63 28.57
CA TYR A 194 -11.96 30.96 27.37
C TYR A 194 -11.74 29.46 27.47
N TYR A 195 -12.53 28.72 26.69
CA TYR A 195 -12.49 27.27 26.55
C TYR A 195 -12.41 26.92 25.07
N TRP A 196 -11.62 25.91 24.75
CA TRP A 196 -11.48 25.43 23.37
C TRP A 196 -11.19 23.97 23.30
N LYS A 197 -11.53 23.35 22.16
CA LYS A 197 -11.21 21.97 21.82
C LYS A 197 -11.08 21.81 20.33
N ILE A 198 -10.42 20.73 19.89
CA ILE A 198 -10.22 20.36 18.49
C ILE A 198 -10.90 19.04 18.23
N VAL A 199 -11.58 18.94 17.10
CA VAL A 199 -11.96 17.68 16.47
C VAL A 199 -11.06 17.49 15.26
N THR A 200 -10.25 16.42 15.28
CA THR A 200 -9.35 16.02 14.18
C THR A 200 -10.08 15.07 13.27
N ILE A 201 -9.98 15.23 11.95
CA ILE A 201 -10.70 14.46 10.94
C ILE A 201 -9.70 13.89 9.93
N ASP A 202 -9.80 12.58 9.63
CA ASP A 202 -8.99 11.87 8.64
C ASP A 202 -9.63 11.84 7.23
N LEU A 203 -8.94 11.21 6.29
CA LEU A 203 -9.39 11.06 4.90
C LEU A 203 -10.66 10.19 4.76
N MET A 204 -10.88 9.27 5.68
CA MET A 204 -12.04 8.36 5.65
C MET A 204 -13.24 8.92 6.42
N GLY A 205 -13.09 10.10 7.04
CA GLY A 205 -14.14 10.74 7.82
C GLY A 205 -14.22 10.28 9.27
N ASN A 206 -13.25 9.49 9.77
CA ASN A 206 -13.19 9.23 11.20
C ASN A 206 -12.71 10.48 11.92
N SER A 207 -13.07 10.62 13.18
CA SER A 207 -12.69 11.78 13.96
C SER A 207 -12.40 11.43 15.41
N SER A 208 -11.54 12.25 16.02
CA SER A 208 -11.27 12.25 17.45
C SER A 208 -11.44 13.65 18.02
N GLU A 209 -11.80 13.72 19.29
CA GLU A 209 -12.03 14.97 20.00
C GLU A 209 -11.02 15.11 21.12
N SER A 210 -10.35 16.28 21.22
CA SER A 210 -9.48 16.62 22.34
C SER A 210 -10.28 16.84 23.63
N VAL A 211 -9.58 16.90 24.76
CA VAL A 211 -10.16 17.45 25.97
C VAL A 211 -10.50 18.95 25.75
N VAL A 212 -11.37 19.50 26.58
CA VAL A 212 -11.63 20.94 26.57
C VAL A 212 -10.52 21.64 27.36
N TYR A 213 -9.75 22.46 26.68
CA TYR A 213 -8.71 23.30 27.27
C TYR A 213 -9.31 24.63 27.80
N LYS A 214 -8.80 25.09 28.94
CA LYS A 214 -9.20 26.35 29.58
C LYS A 214 -8.00 27.23 29.71
N PHE A 215 -8.14 28.52 29.40
CA PHE A 215 -7.10 29.54 29.65
C PHE A 215 -7.71 30.91 30.03
N VAL A 216 -6.89 31.85 30.48
CA VAL A 216 -7.31 33.19 30.86
C VAL A 216 -6.54 34.21 30.03
N VAL A 217 -7.23 35.22 29.50
CA VAL A 217 -6.63 36.38 28.84
C VAL A 217 -6.50 37.53 29.85
N ARG A 218 -5.32 38.10 29.99
CA ARG A 218 -5.04 39.31 30.77
C ARG A 218 -4.98 40.55 29.92
#